data_9943ed676f1b235a5de9b279eeafa0ad
#
_entry.id   9943ed676f1b235a5de9b279eeafa0ad
#
_cell.length_a   1.000
_cell.length_b   1.000
_cell.length_c   1.000
_cell.angle_alpha   90.00
_cell.angle_beta   90.00
_cell.angle_gamma   90.00
#
_symmetry.space_group_name_H-M   'P 1'
#
loop_
_entity.id
_entity.type
_entity.pdbx_description
1 polymer ?
#
loop_
_entity_poly.entity_id
_entity_poly.type
_entity_poly.pdbx_seq_one_letter_code
_entity_poly.pdbx_strand_id
1 'polypeptide(L)' 'MKCCFCGKEITGYGNNPEGAMKEVDGEVVDCEYTENDRCCDECNSHYVIFGRLYKMGLFRLK' A
#
# COMPACT_ATOMS: atom_id res chain seq x y z
N MET A 1 5.57 -14.06 8.53
CA MET A 1 5.28 -13.47 7.22
C MET A 1 5.83 -12.07 7.17
N LYS A 2 6.40 -11.68 6.05
CA LYS A 2 7.01 -10.36 5.93
C LYS A 2 6.17 -9.44 5.07
N CYS A 3 6.19 -8.16 5.42
CA CYS A 3 5.51 -7.12 4.65
C CYS A 3 6.09 -7.06 3.24
N CYS A 4 5.23 -7.05 2.22
CA CYS A 4 5.67 -7.02 0.83
C CYS A 4 6.26 -5.66 0.43
N PHE A 5 6.06 -4.62 1.23
CA PHE A 5 6.56 -3.28 0.90
C PHE A 5 7.82 -2.90 1.67
N CYS A 6 7.86 -3.17 2.97
CA CYS A 6 9.00 -2.73 3.80
C CYS A 6 9.82 -3.89 4.36
N GLY A 7 9.36 -5.13 4.22
CA GLY A 7 10.07 -6.30 4.71
C GLY A 7 9.97 -6.54 6.21
N LYS A 8 9.20 -5.73 6.91
CA LYS A 8 9.01 -5.88 8.36
C LYS A 8 8.19 -7.14 8.65
N GLU A 9 8.49 -7.80 9.77
CA GLU A 9 7.75 -8.98 10.18
C GLU A 9 6.31 -8.59 10.54
N ILE A 10 5.35 -9.34 10.02
CA ILE A 10 3.93 -9.11 10.28
C ILE A 10 3.43 -10.11 11.31
N THR A 11 2.73 -9.63 12.34
CA THR A 11 2.07 -10.47 13.31
C THR A 11 0.63 -10.71 12.83
N GLY A 12 0.21 -11.97 12.79
CA GLY A 12 -1.13 -12.33 12.32
C GLY A 12 -1.20 -12.43 10.82
N TYR A 13 -2.35 -12.11 10.26
CA TYR A 13 -2.62 -12.27 8.83
C TYR A 13 -2.10 -11.12 7.97
N GLY A 14 -1.82 -9.99 8.59
CA GLY A 14 -1.43 -8.81 7.83
C GLY A 14 -2.62 -8.19 7.11
N ASN A 15 -2.33 -7.31 6.16
CA ASN A 15 -3.34 -6.58 5.41
C ASN A 15 -3.22 -6.88 3.92
N ASN A 16 -4.36 -6.94 3.25
CA ASN A 16 -4.40 -7.12 1.80
C ASN A 16 -3.87 -5.85 1.11
N PRO A 17 -2.83 -5.95 0.27
CA PRO A 17 -2.25 -4.77 -0.37
C PRO A 17 -3.03 -4.25 -1.57
N GLU A 18 -4.17 -4.82 -1.87
CA GLU A 18 -4.96 -4.41 -3.03
C GLU A 18 -5.30 -2.92 -2.98
N GLY A 19 -5.05 -2.23 -4.08
CA GLY A 19 -5.31 -0.80 -4.17
C GLY A 19 -4.15 0.07 -3.73
N ALA A 20 -3.05 -0.53 -3.29
CA ALA A 20 -1.90 0.24 -2.83
C ALA A 20 -1.28 1.06 -3.95
N MET A 21 -0.90 2.30 -3.64
CA MET A 21 -0.22 3.18 -4.56
C MET A 21 0.90 3.90 -3.82
N LYS A 22 1.86 4.40 -4.57
CA LYS A 22 2.98 5.15 -4.00
C LYS A 22 3.33 6.30 -4.92
N GLU A 23 4.05 7.27 -4.37
CA GLU A 23 4.54 8.41 -5.16
C GLU A 23 5.99 8.15 -5.55
N VAL A 24 6.27 8.27 -6.84
CA VAL A 24 7.62 8.13 -7.39
C VAL A 24 7.86 9.32 -8.31
N ASP A 25 8.83 10.14 -7.95
CA ASP A 25 9.22 11.32 -8.74
C ASP A 25 8.05 12.24 -9.06
N GLY A 26 7.16 12.43 -8.08
CA GLY A 26 6.02 13.31 -8.22
C GLY A 26 4.81 12.67 -8.88
N GLU A 27 4.89 11.40 -9.24
CA GLU A 27 3.78 10.69 -9.86
C GLU A 27 3.28 9.60 -8.91
N VAL A 28 1.97 9.41 -8.89
CA VAL A 28 1.35 8.35 -8.10
C VAL A 28 1.19 7.13 -9.01
N VAL A 29 1.82 6.03 -8.61
CA VAL A 29 1.81 4.79 -9.39
C VAL A 29 1.33 3.64 -8.52
N ASP A 30 0.82 2.59 -9.15
CA ASP A 30 0.40 1.39 -8.43
C ASP A 30 1.60 0.65 -7.85
N CYS A 31 1.44 0.13 -6.64
CA CYS A 31 2.43 -0.76 -6.07
C CYS A 31 2.28 -2.15 -6.66
N GLU A 32 3.40 -2.84 -6.85
CA GLU A 32 3.37 -4.21 -7.32
C GLU A 32 3.17 -5.17 -6.15
N TYR A 33 2.31 -6.15 -6.34
CA TYR A 33 2.04 -7.17 -5.33
C TYR A 33 1.37 -8.37 -5.99
N THR A 34 1.37 -9.50 -5.27
CA THR A 34 0.65 -10.69 -5.72
C THR A 34 -0.50 -10.95 -4.76
N GLU A 35 -1.41 -11.86 -5.13
CA GLU A 35 -2.55 -12.17 -4.28
C GLU A 35 -2.17 -12.81 -2.96
N ASN A 36 -0.95 -13.35 -2.87
CA ASN A 36 -0.46 -13.97 -1.63
C ASN A 36 0.31 -12.98 -0.76
N ASP A 37 0.56 -11.78 -1.25
CA ASP A 37 1.31 -10.79 -0.49
C ASP A 37 0.43 -10.14 0.58
N ARG A 38 1.10 -9.72 1.66
CA ARG A 38 0.45 -9.00 2.76
C ARG A 38 1.36 -7.86 3.18
N CYS A 39 0.78 -6.82 3.74
CA CYS A 39 1.55 -5.69 4.22
C CYS A 39 1.26 -5.44 5.70
N CYS A 40 2.18 -4.74 6.36
CA CYS A 40 2.03 -4.39 7.77
C CYS A 40 1.05 -3.22 7.91
N ASP A 41 0.64 -2.94 9.16
CA ASP A 41 -0.32 -1.88 9.41
C ASP A 41 0.17 -0.53 8.93
N GLU A 42 1.45 -0.25 9.11
CA GLU A 42 2.03 1.01 8.64
C GLU A 42 1.93 1.16 7.14
N CYS A 43 2.31 0.11 6.41
CA CYS A 43 2.23 0.16 4.95
C CYS A 43 0.78 0.16 4.46
N ASN A 44 -0.11 -0.50 5.20
CA ASN A 44 -1.52 -0.44 4.88
C ASN A 44 -2.00 1.02 4.91
N SER A 45 -1.61 1.78 5.93
CA SER A 45 -1.99 3.18 6.03
C SER A 45 -1.30 4.04 4.96
N HIS A 46 -0.02 3.80 4.70
CA HIS A 46 0.76 4.64 3.80
C HIS A 46 0.49 4.38 2.32
N TYR A 47 0.17 3.15 1.96
CA TYR A 47 0.06 2.78 0.56
C TYR A 47 -1.36 2.36 0.18
N VAL A 48 -1.98 1.50 0.98
CA VAL A 48 -3.29 0.95 0.61
C VAL A 48 -4.38 2.00 0.80
N ILE A 49 -4.43 2.60 1.98
CA ILE A 49 -5.44 3.62 2.27
C ILE A 49 -5.21 4.84 1.38
N PHE A 50 -3.95 5.26 1.24
CA PHE A 50 -3.58 6.35 0.35
C PHE A 50 -4.08 6.08 -1.08
N GLY A 51 -3.82 4.87 -1.59
CA GLY A 51 -4.21 4.52 -2.94
C GLY A 51 -5.72 4.52 -3.14
N ARG A 52 -6.44 4.01 -2.15
CA ARG A 52 -7.90 3.97 -2.22
C ARG A 52 -8.49 5.38 -2.21
N LEU A 53 -7.97 6.24 -1.35
CA LEU A 53 -8.43 7.63 -1.30
C LEU A 53 -8.10 8.36 -2.59
N TYR A 54 -6.92 8.12 -3.14
CA TYR A 54 -6.51 8.74 -4.39
C TYR A 54 -7.46 8.33 -5.52
N LYS A 55 -7.76 7.04 -5.62
CA LYS A 55 -8.65 6.54 -6.67
C LYS A 55 -10.08 7.05 -6.52
N MET A 56 -10.48 7.32 -5.29
CA MET A 56 -11.81 7.87 -5.01
C MET A 56 -11.88 9.39 -5.22
N GLY A 57 -10.75 10.03 -5.50
CA GLY A 57 -10.72 11.46 -5.68
C GLY A 57 -10.72 12.25 -4.39
N LEU A 58 -10.52 11.59 -3.25
CA LEU A 58 -10.52 12.25 -1.95
C LEU A 58 -9.16 12.73 -1.51
N PHE A 59 -8.11 12.29 -2.20
CA PHE A 59 -6.73 12.67 -1.92
C PHE A 59 -6.10 13.19 -3.19
N ARG A 60 -5.49 14.37 -3.13
CA ARG A 60 -4.88 14.98 -4.30
C ARG A 60 -3.46 15.43 -4.00
N LEU A 61 -2.57 15.11 -4.93
CA LEU A 61 -1.21 15.64 -4.93
C LEU A 61 -1.18 16.89 -5.78
N LYS A 62 -0.36 17.80 -5.38
CA LYS A 62 -0.14 19.01 -6.19
C LYS A 62 1.13 18.90 -6.96
#